data_336dcf3c3cd17fba79a1412f9c092fe6
#
_entry.id   336dcf3c3cd17fba79a1412f9c092fe6
#
_cell.length_a   1.000
_cell.length_b   1.000
_cell.length_c   1.000
_cell.angle_alpha   90.00
_cell.angle_beta   90.00
_cell.angle_gamma   90.00
#
_symmetry.space_group_name_H-M   'P 1'
#
loop_
_entity.id
_entity.type
_entity.pdbx_description
1 polymer ?
#
loop_
_entity_poly.entity_id
_entity_poly.type
_entity_poly.pdbx_seq_one_letter_code
_entity_poly.pdbx_strand_id
1 'polypeptide(L)'
;MLQDAPGFARDMRRPMPAKPSSFSALGTVFHAWAERELHIAGADPAAEAQDPSEVAPGEDAALSGGGDGAEEALLTAKERELLEKLRENFRAFVAGELADYRAVAIEEAFSVEVGGVSVQGRIDAVFERVSGQGPRFLVVDWKSGQPVTRTTKPEKLAYFATQLRLYRRAWAARMGVDVSEVGAMVAFLAGPSHYTLEALEGMLGGAVQSLDQAVKGALGQ
;
A
#
# COMPACT_ATOMS: atom_id res chain seq x y z
N MET A 1 24.84 -7.06 -11.64
CA MET A 1 23.97 -6.12 -12.39
C MET A 1 22.53 -6.50 -12.14
N LEU A 2 21.82 -5.71 -11.37
CA LEU A 2 20.42 -5.94 -10.97
C LEU A 2 19.51 -5.49 -12.12
N GLN A 3 18.90 -6.42 -12.85
CA GLN A 3 18.16 -6.15 -14.09
C GLN A 3 16.65 -5.89 -13.93
N ASP A 4 16.10 -5.80 -12.71
CA ASP A 4 14.64 -5.66 -12.50
C ASP A 4 14.14 -4.29 -12.02
N ALA A 5 15.02 -3.30 -11.93
CA ALA A 5 14.61 -1.89 -11.84
C ALA A 5 13.67 -1.42 -12.99
N PRO A 6 13.76 -1.98 -14.22
CA PRO A 6 12.82 -1.64 -15.31
C PRO A 6 11.36 -2.01 -15.07
N GLY A 7 11.07 -3.04 -14.26
CA GLY A 7 9.70 -3.46 -13.97
C GLY A 7 8.93 -2.42 -13.15
N PHE A 8 9.52 -1.97 -12.05
CA PHE A 8 8.93 -0.99 -11.16
C PHE A 8 8.61 0.35 -11.87
N ALA A 9 9.53 0.86 -12.69
CA ALA A 9 9.30 2.10 -13.44
C ALA A 9 8.28 1.98 -14.56
N ARG A 10 8.14 0.80 -15.16
CA ARG A 10 7.11 0.53 -16.18
C ARG A 10 5.73 0.56 -15.54
N ASP A 11 5.58 -0.05 -14.36
CA ASP A 11 4.32 -0.09 -13.62
C ASP A 11 3.93 1.31 -13.13
N MET A 12 4.90 2.18 -12.87
CA MET A 12 4.67 3.56 -12.44
C MET A 12 4.44 4.57 -13.57
N ARG A 13 4.87 4.30 -14.81
CA ARG A 13 4.70 5.24 -15.94
C ARG A 13 3.38 5.09 -16.69
N ARG A 14 2.81 3.90 -16.75
CA ARG A 14 1.52 3.60 -17.37
C ARG A 14 1.14 2.16 -16.99
N PRO A 15 0.11 1.92 -16.20
CA PRO A 15 -0.43 0.58 -16.10
C PRO A 15 -0.97 0.21 -17.49
N MET A 16 -0.20 -0.57 -18.25
CA MET A 16 -0.78 -1.28 -19.38
C MET A 16 -1.78 -2.26 -18.80
N PRO A 17 -2.99 -2.39 -19.39
CA PRO A 17 -3.92 -3.44 -19.00
C PRO A 17 -3.24 -4.79 -19.27
N ALA A 18 -2.49 -5.30 -18.30
CA ALA A 18 -2.11 -6.70 -18.30
C ALA A 18 -3.42 -7.47 -18.19
N LYS A 19 -3.59 -8.51 -19.03
CA LYS A 19 -4.69 -9.46 -18.87
C LYS A 19 -4.70 -9.87 -17.39
N PRO A 20 -5.78 -9.66 -16.62
CA PRO A 20 -5.79 -10.01 -15.21
C PRO A 20 -5.42 -11.50 -15.07
N SER A 21 -4.31 -11.80 -14.41
CA SER A 21 -4.15 -13.14 -13.88
C SER A 21 -5.20 -13.31 -12.78
N SER A 22 -5.70 -14.53 -12.53
CA SER A 22 -6.65 -14.79 -11.45
C SER A 22 -6.19 -14.25 -10.09
N PHE A 23 -4.89 -14.25 -9.83
CA PHE A 23 -4.28 -13.60 -8.67
C PHE A 23 -4.40 -12.06 -8.65
N SER A 24 -4.48 -11.41 -9.81
CA SER A 24 -4.71 -9.97 -9.94
C SER A 24 -6.14 -9.61 -9.51
N ALA A 25 -7.15 -10.40 -9.93
CA ALA A 25 -8.54 -10.17 -9.57
C ALA A 25 -8.77 -10.32 -8.04
N LEU A 26 -8.24 -11.39 -7.44
CA LEU A 26 -8.30 -11.58 -5.99
C LEU A 26 -7.66 -10.42 -5.22
N GLY A 27 -6.50 -9.92 -5.68
CA GLY A 27 -5.83 -8.76 -5.09
C GLY A 27 -6.69 -7.51 -5.15
N THR A 28 -7.28 -7.21 -6.30
CA THR A 28 -8.17 -6.05 -6.49
C THR A 28 -9.38 -6.11 -5.56
N VAL A 29 -10.08 -7.27 -5.53
CA VAL A 29 -11.23 -7.49 -4.64
C VAL A 29 -10.84 -7.33 -3.17
N PHE A 30 -9.68 -7.86 -2.78
CA PHE A 30 -9.19 -7.72 -1.42
C PHE A 30 -8.88 -6.27 -1.05
N HIS A 31 -8.16 -5.51 -1.91
CA HIS A 31 -7.83 -4.09 -1.64
C HIS A 31 -9.11 -3.24 -1.50
N ALA A 32 -10.08 -3.39 -2.41
CA ALA A 32 -11.34 -2.69 -2.34
C ALA A 32 -12.14 -3.01 -1.06
N TRP A 33 -12.09 -4.27 -0.60
CA TRP A 33 -12.67 -4.66 0.67
C TRP A 33 -11.92 -4.06 1.87
N ALA A 34 -10.59 -4.09 1.89
CA ALA A 34 -9.77 -3.56 2.98
C ALA A 34 -9.96 -2.04 3.15
N GLU A 35 -10.07 -1.31 2.03
CA GLU A 35 -10.40 0.11 2.02
C GLU A 35 -11.70 0.39 2.78
N ARG A 36 -12.78 -0.34 2.47
CA ARG A 36 -14.08 -0.17 3.15
C ARG A 36 -14.02 -0.55 4.62
N GLU A 37 -13.35 -1.66 4.96
CA GLU A 37 -13.20 -2.10 6.35
C GLU A 37 -12.51 -1.02 7.20
N LEU A 38 -11.49 -0.37 6.67
CA LEU A 38 -10.79 0.72 7.35
C LEU A 38 -11.63 2.00 7.43
N HIS A 39 -12.43 2.34 6.39
CA HIS A 39 -13.33 3.47 6.44
C HIS A 39 -14.42 3.30 7.49
N ILE A 40 -14.99 2.11 7.61
CA ILE A 40 -15.98 1.79 8.65
C ILE A 40 -15.36 1.89 10.05
N ALA A 41 -14.15 1.38 10.24
CA ALA A 41 -13.44 1.43 11.52
C ALA A 41 -13.00 2.86 11.90
N GLY A 42 -12.75 3.72 10.91
CA GLY A 42 -12.33 5.11 11.09
C GLY A 42 -13.48 6.12 11.15
N ALA A 43 -14.71 5.71 10.94
CA ALA A 43 -15.87 6.58 11.06
C ALA A 43 -16.08 6.98 12.52
N ASP A 44 -15.61 8.17 12.88
CA ASP A 44 -15.90 8.80 14.17
C ASP A 44 -17.40 9.16 14.19
N PRO A 45 -18.20 8.61 15.12
CA PRO A 45 -19.64 8.94 15.22
C PRO A 45 -19.92 10.43 15.48
N ALA A 46 -18.88 11.23 15.77
CA ALA A 46 -18.99 12.68 15.93
C ALA A 46 -18.86 13.48 14.62
N ALA A 47 -18.49 12.85 13.51
CA ALA A 47 -18.29 13.53 12.21
C ALA A 47 -19.60 13.70 11.40
N GLU A 48 -20.71 13.06 11.79
CA GLU A 48 -22.01 13.17 11.11
C GLU A 48 -22.80 14.46 11.42
N ALA A 49 -22.23 15.41 12.17
CA ALA A 49 -22.92 16.64 12.57
C ALA A 49 -22.49 17.89 11.77
N GLN A 50 -21.99 17.75 10.54
CA GLN A 50 -21.78 18.89 9.65
C GLN A 50 -22.83 18.93 8.55
N ASP A 51 -23.58 20.05 8.55
CA ASP A 51 -24.71 20.45 7.70
C ASP A 51 -24.50 20.13 6.19
N PRO A 52 -25.43 19.38 5.52
CA PRO A 52 -25.28 18.98 4.12
C PRO A 52 -25.68 20.07 3.10
N SER A 53 -25.57 21.34 3.39
CA SER A 53 -26.13 22.39 2.53
C SER A 53 -25.13 23.23 1.71
N GLU A 54 -23.93 22.76 1.38
CA GLU A 54 -23.09 23.48 0.39
C GLU A 54 -22.07 22.60 -0.35
N VAL A 55 -22.51 21.68 -1.22
CA VAL A 55 -21.69 21.26 -2.38
C VAL A 55 -22.61 20.89 -3.53
N ALA A 56 -22.51 21.65 -4.63
CA ALA A 56 -23.17 21.33 -5.89
C ALA A 56 -22.61 20.01 -6.48
N PRO A 57 -23.43 19.14 -7.11
CA PRO A 57 -22.98 17.86 -7.63
C PRO A 57 -22.12 18.05 -8.88
N GLY A 58 -20.83 17.72 -8.79
CA GLY A 58 -20.00 17.44 -9.95
C GLY A 58 -20.39 16.09 -10.54
N GLU A 59 -20.54 16.02 -11.85
CA GLU A 59 -21.12 14.87 -12.60
C GLU A 59 -20.25 13.59 -12.64
N ASP A 60 -19.16 13.48 -11.88
CA ASP A 60 -18.26 12.31 -11.89
C ASP A 60 -18.39 11.34 -10.69
N ALA A 61 -19.39 11.52 -9.83
CA ALA A 61 -19.60 10.67 -8.64
C ALA A 61 -20.38 9.37 -8.89
N ALA A 62 -20.69 9.02 -10.13
CA ALA A 62 -21.67 7.95 -10.44
C ALA A 62 -21.08 6.55 -10.69
N LEU A 63 -19.77 6.27 -10.44
CA LEU A 63 -19.18 4.97 -10.73
C LEU A 63 -18.57 4.21 -9.51
N SER A 64 -18.75 4.69 -8.29
CA SER A 64 -18.14 4.06 -7.09
C SER A 64 -19.07 3.17 -6.25
N GLY A 65 -20.31 2.95 -6.64
CA GLY A 65 -21.33 2.35 -5.77
C GLY A 65 -21.78 0.91 -6.09
N GLY A 66 -21.18 0.17 -7.02
CA GLY A 66 -21.77 -1.08 -7.49
C GLY A 66 -20.84 -2.25 -7.84
N GLY A 67 -19.52 -2.16 -7.67
CA GLY A 67 -18.54 -3.07 -8.28
C GLY A 67 -18.24 -4.37 -7.54
N ASP A 68 -18.24 -4.38 -6.23
CA ASP A 68 -17.60 -5.43 -5.44
C ASP A 68 -18.30 -6.81 -5.47
N GLY A 69 -19.60 -6.82 -5.37
CA GLY A 69 -20.34 -8.09 -5.46
C GLY A 69 -20.23 -8.76 -6.83
N ALA A 70 -20.06 -7.97 -7.88
CA ALA A 70 -19.91 -8.48 -9.24
C ALA A 70 -18.49 -9.06 -9.46
N GLU A 71 -17.44 -8.40 -8.97
CA GLU A 71 -16.06 -8.89 -9.08
C GLU A 71 -15.82 -10.10 -8.18
N GLU A 72 -16.35 -10.11 -6.95
CA GLU A 72 -16.28 -11.25 -6.05
C GLU A 72 -17.06 -12.48 -6.60
N ALA A 73 -18.17 -12.25 -7.32
CA ALA A 73 -18.93 -13.30 -7.98
C ALA A 73 -18.14 -14.02 -9.09
N LEU A 74 -17.14 -13.35 -9.68
CA LEU A 74 -16.26 -13.93 -10.70
C LEU A 74 -15.16 -14.84 -10.11
N LEU A 75 -14.94 -14.80 -8.80
CA LEU A 75 -13.95 -15.64 -8.13
C LEU A 75 -14.40 -17.10 -8.08
N THR A 76 -13.45 -18.00 -8.28
CA THR A 76 -13.66 -19.44 -8.04
C THR A 76 -13.90 -19.72 -6.56
N ALA A 77 -14.43 -20.89 -6.24
CA ALA A 77 -14.65 -21.32 -4.86
C ALA A 77 -13.35 -21.28 -4.03
N LYS A 78 -12.22 -21.68 -4.63
CA LYS A 78 -10.91 -21.65 -3.98
C LYS A 78 -10.40 -20.21 -3.73
N GLU A 79 -10.65 -19.30 -4.67
CA GLU A 79 -10.27 -17.88 -4.52
C GLU A 79 -11.13 -17.19 -3.46
N ARG A 80 -12.40 -17.53 -3.35
CA ARG A 80 -13.28 -17.04 -2.27
C ARG A 80 -12.81 -17.54 -0.89
N GLU A 81 -12.45 -18.80 -0.76
CA GLU A 81 -11.87 -19.33 0.48
C GLU A 81 -10.56 -18.58 0.86
N LEU A 82 -9.70 -18.32 -0.14
CA LEU A 82 -8.48 -17.53 0.10
C LEU A 82 -8.81 -16.08 0.48
N LEU A 83 -9.81 -15.46 -0.15
CA LEU A 83 -10.25 -14.11 0.18
C LEU A 83 -10.70 -13.99 1.64
N GLU A 84 -11.50 -14.94 2.13
CA GLU A 84 -11.92 -14.98 3.54
C GLU A 84 -10.71 -15.08 4.48
N LYS A 85 -9.74 -15.92 4.14
CA LYS A 85 -8.50 -16.02 4.92
C LYS A 85 -7.68 -14.72 4.91
N LEU A 86 -7.63 -14.01 3.78
CA LEU A 86 -6.98 -12.70 3.70
C LEU A 86 -7.70 -11.68 4.58
N ARG A 87 -9.03 -11.67 4.60
CA ARG A 87 -9.87 -10.82 5.45
C ARG A 87 -9.64 -11.07 6.94
N GLU A 88 -9.60 -12.35 7.34
CA GLU A 88 -9.30 -12.73 8.73
C GLU A 88 -7.90 -12.29 9.16
N ASN A 89 -6.90 -12.57 8.33
CA ASN A 89 -5.51 -12.17 8.60
C ASN A 89 -5.34 -10.65 8.64
N PHE A 90 -6.05 -9.91 7.79
CA PHE A 90 -6.06 -8.45 7.82
C PHE A 90 -6.63 -7.90 9.13
N ARG A 91 -7.79 -8.39 9.58
CA ARG A 91 -8.39 -7.98 10.86
C ARG A 91 -7.48 -8.29 12.03
N ALA A 92 -6.86 -9.46 12.03
CA ALA A 92 -5.90 -9.85 13.07
C ALA A 92 -4.67 -8.93 13.07
N PHE A 93 -4.15 -8.59 11.87
CA PHE A 93 -3.03 -7.66 11.71
C PHE A 93 -3.38 -6.26 12.22
N VAL A 94 -4.53 -5.72 11.84
CA VAL A 94 -4.98 -4.39 12.30
C VAL A 94 -5.18 -4.38 13.81
N ALA A 95 -5.82 -5.39 14.37
CA ALA A 95 -6.06 -5.49 15.81
C ALA A 95 -4.78 -5.73 16.64
N GLY A 96 -3.73 -6.30 16.04
CA GLY A 96 -2.46 -6.58 16.70
C GLY A 96 -1.42 -5.50 16.42
N GLU A 97 -0.88 -5.51 15.22
CA GLU A 97 0.28 -4.66 14.85
C GLU A 97 -0.06 -3.16 14.75
N LEU A 98 -1.32 -2.83 14.50
CA LEU A 98 -1.80 -1.46 14.37
C LEU A 98 -2.68 -0.99 15.53
N ALA A 99 -2.70 -1.73 16.64
CA ALA A 99 -3.54 -1.40 17.81
C ALA A 99 -3.27 0.00 18.40
N ASP A 100 -2.04 0.50 18.31
CA ASP A 100 -1.64 1.82 18.76
C ASP A 100 -1.79 2.93 17.70
N TYR A 101 -2.40 2.61 16.56
CA TYR A 101 -2.51 3.49 15.41
C TYR A 101 -3.96 3.66 14.97
N ARG A 102 -4.26 4.80 14.35
CA ARG A 102 -5.53 5.11 13.69
C ARG A 102 -5.29 5.37 12.20
N ALA A 103 -6.11 4.82 11.32
CA ALA A 103 -6.06 5.13 9.89
C ALA A 103 -6.36 6.63 9.66
N VAL A 104 -5.51 7.30 8.88
CA VAL A 104 -5.64 8.73 8.52
C VAL A 104 -5.67 8.98 7.01
N ALA A 105 -5.25 8.01 6.22
CA ALA A 105 -5.40 8.04 4.77
C ALA A 105 -5.49 6.60 4.24
N ILE A 106 -6.31 6.40 3.22
CA ILE A 106 -6.57 5.10 2.59
C ILE A 106 -6.61 5.34 1.08
N GLU A 107 -5.94 4.47 0.30
CA GLU A 107 -5.84 4.57 -1.16
C GLU A 107 -5.37 5.97 -1.62
N GLU A 108 -4.43 6.55 -0.88
CA GLU A 108 -4.01 7.94 -1.05
C GLU A 108 -3.09 8.12 -2.24
N ALA A 109 -3.53 8.93 -3.21
CA ALA A 109 -2.72 9.28 -4.37
C ALA A 109 -1.56 10.21 -3.98
N PHE A 110 -0.38 9.98 -4.54
CA PHE A 110 0.79 10.83 -4.32
C PHE A 110 1.52 11.16 -5.63
N SER A 111 2.25 12.28 -5.59
CA SER A 111 3.26 12.65 -6.56
C SER A 111 4.49 13.18 -5.81
N VAL A 112 5.66 12.62 -6.10
CA VAL A 112 6.91 13.01 -5.45
C VAL A 112 8.05 13.08 -6.46
N GLU A 113 8.92 14.09 -6.32
CA GLU A 113 10.13 14.18 -7.13
C GLU A 113 11.28 13.37 -6.52
N VAL A 114 11.89 12.51 -7.33
CA VAL A 114 13.03 11.70 -6.95
C VAL A 114 14.07 11.76 -8.07
N GLY A 115 15.25 12.31 -7.76
CA GLY A 115 16.35 12.42 -8.74
C GLY A 115 16.01 13.25 -9.99
N GLY A 116 15.09 14.22 -9.87
CA GLY A 116 14.61 15.04 -10.98
C GLY A 116 13.50 14.40 -11.82
N VAL A 117 12.91 13.30 -11.33
CA VAL A 117 11.81 12.59 -11.97
C VAL A 117 10.58 12.63 -11.08
N SER A 118 9.43 13.03 -11.65
CA SER A 118 8.14 12.94 -10.97
C SER A 118 7.66 11.50 -10.95
N VAL A 119 7.47 10.97 -9.76
CA VAL A 119 6.96 9.63 -9.50
C VAL A 119 5.58 9.75 -8.90
N GLN A 120 4.60 9.08 -9.51
CA GLN A 120 3.22 9.06 -9.05
C GLN A 120 2.83 7.64 -8.66
N GLY A 121 1.89 7.52 -7.74
CA GLY A 121 1.37 6.24 -7.29
C GLY A 121 0.25 6.42 -6.27
N ARG A 122 -0.03 5.33 -5.58
CA ARG A 122 -1.05 5.27 -4.54
C ARG A 122 -0.51 4.51 -3.35
N ILE A 123 -0.77 5.01 -2.15
CA ILE A 123 -0.43 4.38 -0.88
C ILE A 123 -1.68 3.66 -0.38
N ASP A 124 -1.59 2.37 -0.07
CA ASP A 124 -2.76 1.59 0.35
C ASP A 124 -3.37 2.15 1.65
N ALA A 125 -2.55 2.37 2.68
CA ALA A 125 -3.02 3.07 3.89
C ALA A 125 -1.89 3.77 4.66
N VAL A 126 -2.27 4.81 5.39
CA VAL A 126 -1.41 5.49 6.36
C VAL A 126 -2.13 5.57 7.69
N PHE A 127 -1.38 5.30 8.73
CA PHE A 127 -1.84 5.33 10.11
C PHE A 127 -1.08 6.37 10.91
N GLU A 128 -1.77 7.08 11.80
CA GLU A 128 -1.16 7.97 12.79
C GLU A 128 -1.18 7.30 14.15
N ARG A 129 -0.07 7.37 14.86
CA ARG A 129 0.06 6.80 16.20
C ARG A 129 -0.79 7.58 17.19
N VAL A 130 -1.63 6.86 17.95
CA VAL A 130 -2.49 7.41 18.99
C VAL A 130 -2.00 7.06 20.40
N SER A 131 -1.23 5.97 20.53
CA SER A 131 -0.61 5.52 21.79
C SER A 131 0.69 4.76 21.53
N GLY A 132 1.32 4.24 22.57
CA GLY A 132 2.49 3.38 22.47
C GLY A 132 3.76 4.08 21.97
N GLN A 133 4.67 3.27 21.42
CA GLN A 133 5.98 3.69 20.90
C GLN A 133 6.05 3.45 19.40
N GLY A 134 6.88 4.23 18.68
CA GLY A 134 7.10 4.05 17.25
C GLY A 134 7.07 5.37 16.46
N PRO A 135 7.11 5.32 15.12
CA PRO A 135 7.01 6.51 14.29
C PRO A 135 5.63 7.16 14.44
N ARG A 136 5.58 8.49 14.24
CA ARG A 136 4.32 9.24 14.30
C ARG A 136 3.33 8.75 13.24
N PHE A 137 3.81 8.54 12.02
CA PHE A 137 3.02 7.96 10.94
C PHE A 137 3.59 6.61 10.52
N LEU A 138 2.74 5.70 10.10
CA LEU A 138 3.11 4.41 9.57
C LEU A 138 2.40 4.18 8.24
N VAL A 139 3.18 4.09 7.17
CA VAL A 139 2.68 3.70 5.85
C VAL A 139 2.66 2.18 5.79
N VAL A 140 1.54 1.61 5.37
CA VAL A 140 1.37 0.16 5.23
C VAL A 140 0.93 -0.17 3.81
N ASP A 141 1.63 -1.15 3.20
CA ASP A 141 1.35 -1.70 1.89
C ASP A 141 0.91 -3.17 2.06
N TRP A 142 -0.28 -3.52 1.56
CA TRP A 142 -0.84 -4.86 1.68
C TRP A 142 -0.46 -5.73 0.48
N LYS A 143 -0.16 -6.99 0.74
CA LYS A 143 0.09 -7.97 -0.31
C LYS A 143 -0.74 -9.22 -0.08
N SER A 144 -1.57 -9.57 -1.06
CA SER A 144 -2.33 -10.82 -1.08
C SER A 144 -1.49 -12.07 -1.41
N GLY A 145 -0.21 -11.87 -1.76
CA GLY A 145 0.73 -12.93 -2.12
C GLY A 145 1.47 -13.52 -0.92
N GLN A 146 2.31 -14.51 -1.22
CA GLN A 146 3.16 -15.16 -0.21
C GLN A 146 4.25 -14.23 0.32
N PRO A 147 4.61 -14.32 1.62
CA PRO A 147 5.62 -13.49 2.23
C PRO A 147 7.01 -13.71 1.62
N VAL A 148 7.86 -12.72 1.79
CA VAL A 148 9.29 -12.84 1.48
C VAL A 148 9.96 -13.75 2.49
N THR A 149 11.04 -14.39 2.08
CA THR A 149 11.86 -15.29 2.89
C THR A 149 13.33 -14.98 2.65
N ARG A 150 14.22 -15.62 3.41
CA ARG A 150 15.68 -15.49 3.19
C ARG A 150 16.13 -15.98 1.81
N THR A 151 15.32 -16.79 1.13
CA THR A 151 15.59 -17.29 -0.23
C THR A 151 14.92 -16.44 -1.30
N THR A 152 14.20 -15.37 -0.92
CA THR A 152 13.61 -14.44 -1.87
C THR A 152 14.71 -13.72 -2.64
N LYS A 153 14.56 -13.64 -3.96
CA LYS A 153 15.54 -12.96 -4.82
C LYS A 153 15.77 -11.51 -4.38
N PRO A 154 17.04 -11.04 -4.33
CA PRO A 154 17.36 -9.69 -3.90
C PRO A 154 16.60 -8.60 -4.66
N GLU A 155 16.32 -8.81 -5.95
CA GLU A 155 15.57 -7.86 -6.79
C GLU A 155 14.15 -7.64 -6.26
N LYS A 156 13.48 -8.71 -5.82
CA LYS A 156 12.13 -8.62 -5.25
C LYS A 156 12.15 -7.90 -3.89
N LEU A 157 13.15 -8.15 -3.06
CA LEU A 157 13.34 -7.41 -1.80
C LEU A 157 13.61 -5.93 -2.06
N ALA A 158 14.49 -5.61 -3.02
CA ALA A 158 14.80 -4.25 -3.42
C ALA A 158 13.57 -3.52 -3.98
N TYR A 159 12.71 -4.21 -4.73
CA TYR A 159 11.43 -3.67 -5.21
C TYR A 159 10.56 -3.18 -4.04
N PHE A 160 10.31 -4.03 -3.04
CA PHE A 160 9.50 -3.65 -1.89
C PHE A 160 10.17 -2.53 -1.06
N ALA A 161 11.47 -2.60 -0.83
CA ALA A 161 12.18 -1.56 -0.11
C ALA A 161 12.11 -0.20 -0.84
N THR A 162 12.24 -0.19 -2.17
CA THR A 162 12.11 1.02 -2.99
C THR A 162 10.70 1.59 -2.93
N GLN A 163 9.67 0.73 -3.04
CA GLN A 163 8.26 1.12 -2.91
C GLN A 163 7.99 1.79 -1.56
N LEU A 164 8.40 1.16 -0.46
CA LEU A 164 8.22 1.69 0.88
C LEU A 164 8.96 3.01 1.12
N ARG A 165 10.18 3.17 0.57
CA ARG A 165 10.92 4.44 0.64
C ARG A 165 10.21 5.56 -0.09
N LEU A 166 9.63 5.28 -1.26
CA LEU A 166 8.84 6.26 -2.02
C LEU A 166 7.62 6.70 -1.23
N TYR A 167 6.86 5.75 -0.69
CA TYR A 167 5.67 6.04 0.09
C TYR A 167 5.99 6.87 1.35
N ARG A 168 7.02 6.45 2.08
CA ARG A 168 7.53 7.17 3.25
C ARG A 168 7.91 8.61 2.92
N ARG A 169 8.67 8.83 1.83
CA ARG A 169 9.08 10.16 1.37
C ARG A 169 7.87 11.00 0.92
N ALA A 170 6.96 10.40 0.16
CA ALA A 170 5.76 11.07 -0.33
C ALA A 170 4.87 11.55 0.83
N TRP A 171 4.64 10.71 1.83
CA TRP A 171 3.85 11.06 3.00
C TRP A 171 4.53 12.14 3.86
N ALA A 172 5.83 12.01 4.12
CA ALA A 172 6.60 13.01 4.86
C ALA A 172 6.52 14.38 4.19
N ALA A 173 6.70 14.44 2.86
CA ALA A 173 6.58 15.68 2.09
C ALA A 173 5.17 16.29 2.16
N ARG A 174 4.12 15.45 2.04
CA ARG A 174 2.71 15.86 2.15
C ARG A 174 2.39 16.47 3.52
N MET A 175 2.90 15.87 4.59
CA MET A 175 2.64 16.30 5.96
C MET A 175 3.58 17.39 6.44
N GLY A 176 4.63 17.74 5.68
CA GLY A 176 5.66 18.69 6.08
C GLY A 176 6.44 18.26 7.31
N VAL A 177 6.64 16.95 7.50
CA VAL A 177 7.39 16.37 8.63
C VAL A 177 8.71 15.77 8.17
N ASP A 178 9.63 15.54 9.12
CA ASP A 178 10.85 14.81 8.83
C ASP A 178 10.54 13.35 8.46
N VAL A 179 11.30 12.79 7.50
CA VAL A 179 11.11 11.42 7.04
C VAL A 179 11.30 10.38 8.14
N SER A 180 12.05 10.71 9.20
CA SER A 180 12.23 9.85 10.38
C SER A 180 10.96 9.71 11.23
N GLU A 181 10.00 10.63 11.10
CA GLU A 181 8.69 10.53 11.75
C GLU A 181 7.73 9.55 11.05
N VAL A 182 8.10 9.09 9.85
CA VAL A 182 7.27 8.18 9.05
C VAL A 182 7.93 6.82 8.97
N GLY A 183 7.33 5.80 9.55
CA GLY A 183 7.68 4.40 9.34
C GLY A 183 7.02 3.86 8.07
N ALA A 184 7.52 2.73 7.57
CA ALA A 184 6.89 2.04 6.45
C ALA A 184 7.02 0.53 6.60
N MET A 185 5.97 -0.22 6.24
CA MET A 185 5.98 -1.68 6.27
C MET A 185 5.17 -2.27 5.12
N VAL A 186 5.52 -3.49 4.76
CA VAL A 186 4.71 -4.35 3.89
C VAL A 186 4.13 -5.50 4.70
N ALA A 187 2.82 -5.73 4.56
CA ALA A 187 2.10 -6.82 5.22
C ALA A 187 1.63 -7.86 4.19
N PHE A 188 2.11 -9.11 4.32
CA PHE A 188 1.73 -10.24 3.49
C PHE A 188 0.62 -11.01 4.19
N LEU A 189 -0.57 -10.99 3.62
CA LEU A 189 -1.76 -11.52 4.28
C LEU A 189 -2.08 -12.97 3.92
N ALA A 190 -1.51 -13.51 2.83
CA ALA A 190 -1.66 -14.94 2.49
C ALA A 190 -0.87 -15.87 3.42
N GLY A 191 0.21 -15.35 4.06
CA GLY A 191 0.93 -16.03 5.12
C GLY A 191 1.31 -14.97 6.15
N PRO A 192 0.53 -14.77 7.22
CA PRO A 192 0.55 -13.57 8.05
C PRO A 192 1.96 -13.23 8.52
N SER A 193 2.58 -12.29 7.83
CA SER A 193 3.94 -11.82 8.06
C SER A 193 4.04 -10.38 7.60
N HIS A 194 4.75 -9.57 8.35
CA HIS A 194 5.05 -8.19 7.95
C HIS A 194 6.54 -7.90 8.07
N TYR A 195 7.00 -6.93 7.30
CA TYR A 195 8.40 -6.49 7.30
C TYR A 195 8.43 -4.97 7.24
N THR A 196 9.12 -4.35 8.20
CA THR A 196 9.42 -2.92 8.12
C THR A 196 10.44 -2.66 7.00
N LEU A 197 10.54 -1.42 6.57
CA LEU A 197 11.55 -1.01 5.59
C LEU A 197 12.95 -1.42 6.05
N GLU A 198 13.28 -1.18 7.31
CA GLU A 198 14.57 -1.49 7.92
C GLU A 198 14.86 -3.01 7.91
N ALA A 199 13.84 -3.82 8.16
CA ALA A 199 13.96 -5.27 8.09
C ALA A 199 14.26 -5.76 6.67
N LEU A 200 13.59 -5.21 5.65
CA LEU A 200 13.85 -5.53 4.24
C LEU A 200 15.26 -5.11 3.83
N GLU A 201 15.70 -3.91 4.24
CA GLU A 201 17.04 -3.41 4.00
C GLU A 201 18.11 -4.27 4.67
N GLY A 202 17.85 -4.73 5.90
CA GLY A 202 18.70 -5.70 6.59
C GLY A 202 18.83 -7.01 5.83
N MET A 203 17.77 -7.52 5.21
CA MET A 203 17.80 -8.72 4.37
C MET A 203 18.63 -8.53 3.09
N LEU A 204 18.74 -7.30 2.58
CA LEU A 204 19.55 -6.95 1.41
C LEU A 204 21.06 -6.85 1.71
N GLY A 205 21.46 -6.87 3.00
CA GLY A 205 22.85 -6.98 3.40
C GLY A 205 23.77 -5.84 2.90
N GLY A 206 23.26 -4.60 2.85
CA GLY A 206 24.04 -3.44 2.38
C GLY A 206 24.08 -3.23 0.87
N ALA A 207 23.45 -4.11 0.07
CA ALA A 207 23.26 -3.91 -1.37
C ALA A 207 22.12 -2.89 -1.68
N VAL A 208 21.88 -1.98 -0.74
CA VAL A 208 20.80 -1.00 -0.82
C VAL A 208 21.27 0.19 -1.67
N GLN A 209 20.71 0.34 -2.86
CA GLN A 209 20.90 1.55 -3.67
C GLN A 209 20.15 2.73 -3.04
N SER A 210 20.67 3.96 -3.22
CA SER A 210 19.88 5.15 -2.86
C SER A 210 18.56 5.18 -3.65
N LEU A 211 17.53 5.83 -3.09
CA LEU A 211 16.25 5.95 -3.77
C LEU A 211 16.41 6.59 -5.17
N ASP A 212 17.24 7.62 -5.27
CA ASP A 212 17.52 8.31 -6.53
C ASP A 212 18.18 7.38 -7.56
N GLN A 213 19.12 6.53 -7.13
CA GLN A 213 19.75 5.53 -8.00
C GLN A 213 18.78 4.45 -8.45
N ALA A 214 17.93 3.96 -7.53
CA ALA A 214 16.92 2.95 -7.84
C ALA A 214 15.89 3.48 -8.85
N VAL A 215 15.43 4.73 -8.70
CA VAL A 215 14.48 5.36 -9.63
C VAL A 215 15.14 5.65 -10.98
N LYS A 216 16.34 6.23 -11.02
CA LYS A 216 17.07 6.48 -12.28
C LYS A 216 17.37 5.19 -13.03
N GLY A 217 17.87 4.17 -12.34
CA GLY A 217 18.12 2.85 -12.94
C GLY A 217 16.85 2.21 -13.54
N ALA A 218 15.71 2.40 -12.87
CA ALA A 218 14.41 1.94 -13.34
C ALA A 218 13.94 2.68 -14.60
N LEU A 219 14.35 3.93 -14.80
CA LEU A 219 13.97 4.78 -15.94
C LEU A 219 14.95 4.68 -17.12
N GLY A 220 16.04 3.93 -16.98
CA GLY A 220 17.04 3.75 -18.03
C GLY A 220 17.90 4.99 -18.29
N GLN A 221 18.10 5.84 -17.26
CA GLN A 221 18.97 7.02 -17.28
C GLN A 221 20.29 6.74 -16.59
#